data_6046fe649d00a4de2116acadfbae3f85
#
_entry.id   6046fe649d00a4de2116acadfbae3f85
#
_cell.length_a   1.000
_cell.length_b   1.000
_cell.length_c   1.000
_cell.angle_alpha   90.00
_cell.angle_beta   90.00
_cell.angle_gamma   90.00
#
_symmetry.space_group_name_H-M   'P 1'
#
loop_
_entity.id
_entity.type
_entity.pdbx_description
1 polymer ?
#
loop_
_entity_poly.entity_id
_entity_poly.type
_entity_poly.pdbx_seq_one_letter_code
_entity_poly.pdbx_strand_id
1 'polypeptide(L)'
;MVIVPIVFTSLVVGMTSLGDLKKLGRIGIKTIFIYLFTTAIAIVIGFIVAGIIHPGIGLEMTAGDAVKVKEAPSIMQVLVAMVPTNPVASMAKADILPIIIFALFVGVGILQVGGKKSQLLIDWFDAAAEVSYKIINMVMQFAPIGVFCLLLPVVAENGPKVLLPLLSVIACMALGSVIHAVAVYSSMARIWGNTSPLKFFRGMSEAILIAFTTCSSAATLPINMKNCHEKLGCSRDITSFVLPLGATINMDGTAIYMGVCSLFIANVYGIDLTMAQMGMIILTGTLASIGTAGVPGAGLIMLSMVLLSVGLPMEGLALVAGIDRILDMFRTTVNITGDAAGIIERCGDIPVYTGERKLLATLTGYTLTRGVLCAMHRPTPKSVE
;
A
#
# COMPACT_ATOMS: atom_id res chain seq x y z
N MET A 1 -11.09 -14.76 10.25
CA MET A 1 -12.01 -14.08 11.19
C MET A 1 -12.01 -12.56 11.02
N VAL A 2 -10.86 -11.89 10.93
CA VAL A 2 -10.76 -10.40 10.96
C VAL A 2 -10.66 -9.77 9.57
N ILE A 3 -10.47 -10.54 8.50
CA ILE A 3 -10.23 -10.05 7.13
C ILE A 3 -11.37 -9.13 6.67
N VAL A 4 -12.59 -9.63 6.70
CA VAL A 4 -13.76 -8.89 6.20
C VAL A 4 -14.01 -7.61 7.00
N PRO A 5 -14.07 -7.64 8.34
CA PRO A 5 -14.24 -6.43 9.14
C PRO A 5 -13.17 -5.38 8.87
N ILE A 6 -11.89 -5.77 8.84
CA ILE A 6 -10.81 -4.80 8.69
C ILE A 6 -10.78 -4.20 7.29
N VAL A 7 -10.93 -5.01 6.23
CA VAL A 7 -10.95 -4.52 4.85
C VAL A 7 -12.11 -3.55 4.66
N PHE A 8 -13.30 -3.92 5.12
CA PHE A 8 -14.48 -3.07 4.97
C PHE A 8 -14.35 -1.76 5.73
N THR A 9 -14.01 -1.80 7.03
CA THR A 9 -13.93 -0.59 7.84
C THR A 9 -12.77 0.31 7.44
N SER A 10 -11.57 -0.25 7.19
CA SER A 10 -10.42 0.55 6.79
C SER A 10 -10.60 1.24 5.44
N LEU A 11 -11.26 0.59 4.49
CA LEU A 11 -11.61 1.20 3.20
C LEU A 11 -12.61 2.33 3.33
N VAL A 12 -13.66 2.13 4.13
CA VAL A 12 -14.63 3.22 4.39
C VAL A 12 -13.92 4.39 5.06
N VAL A 13 -13.07 4.14 6.08
CA VAL A 13 -12.26 5.19 6.73
C VAL A 13 -11.32 5.86 5.72
N GLY A 14 -10.61 5.09 4.90
CA GLY A 14 -9.74 5.61 3.85
C GLY A 14 -10.49 6.53 2.89
N MET A 15 -11.67 6.11 2.41
CA MET A 15 -12.51 6.92 1.53
C MET A 15 -13.05 8.18 2.22
N THR A 16 -13.48 8.08 3.48
CA THR A 16 -14.04 9.22 4.21
C THR A 16 -12.96 10.21 4.65
N SER A 17 -11.71 9.76 4.84
CA SER A 17 -10.55 10.63 5.11
C SER A 17 -10.24 11.59 3.95
N LEU A 18 -10.76 11.29 2.74
CA LEU A 18 -10.67 12.20 1.60
C LEU A 18 -11.39 13.56 1.83
N GLY A 19 -12.29 13.65 2.80
CA GLY A 19 -12.96 14.88 3.18
C GLY A 19 -13.88 15.43 2.07
N ASP A 20 -13.81 16.74 1.82
CA ASP A 20 -14.67 17.39 0.82
C ASP A 20 -14.29 16.97 -0.60
N LEU A 21 -15.16 16.18 -1.24
CA LEU A 21 -15.01 15.71 -2.64
C LEU A 21 -14.77 16.86 -3.63
N LYS A 22 -15.21 18.09 -3.32
CA LYS A 22 -14.99 19.27 -4.17
C LYS A 22 -13.57 19.84 -4.03
N LYS A 23 -12.97 19.82 -2.83
CA LYS A 23 -11.56 20.17 -2.61
C LYS A 23 -10.64 19.06 -3.15
N LEU A 24 -11.12 17.82 -3.09
CA LEU A 24 -10.42 16.63 -3.56
C LEU A 24 -10.28 16.58 -5.09
N GLY A 25 -11.23 17.09 -5.82
CA GLY A 25 -11.52 16.86 -7.22
C GLY A 25 -10.30 16.61 -8.12
N ARG A 26 -9.36 17.53 -8.16
CA ARG A 26 -8.20 17.42 -9.07
C ARG A 26 -6.98 16.75 -8.43
N ILE A 27 -6.72 17.04 -7.14
CA ILE A 27 -5.54 16.54 -6.44
C ILE A 27 -5.71 15.06 -6.07
N GLY A 28 -6.83 14.71 -5.44
CA GLY A 28 -7.06 13.34 -5.00
C GLY A 28 -7.16 12.33 -6.14
N ILE A 29 -7.88 12.66 -7.21
CA ILE A 29 -8.01 11.75 -8.38
C ILE A 29 -6.65 11.47 -9.01
N LYS A 30 -5.82 12.50 -9.19
CA LYS A 30 -4.47 12.31 -9.72
C LYS A 30 -3.60 11.48 -8.77
N THR A 31 -3.66 11.73 -7.46
CA THR A 31 -2.90 10.98 -6.47
C THR A 31 -3.29 9.51 -6.46
N ILE A 32 -4.60 9.20 -6.46
CA ILE A 32 -5.09 7.82 -6.54
C ILE A 32 -4.62 7.15 -7.81
N PHE A 33 -4.73 7.84 -8.97
CA PHE A 33 -4.28 7.29 -10.24
C PHE A 33 -2.79 6.96 -10.23
N ILE A 34 -1.96 7.85 -9.68
CA ILE A 34 -0.52 7.64 -9.57
C ILE A 34 -0.22 6.44 -8.67
N TYR A 35 -0.85 6.35 -7.50
CA TYR A 35 -0.66 5.24 -6.58
C TYR A 35 -1.06 3.90 -7.20
N LEU A 36 -2.19 3.83 -7.87
CA LEU A 36 -2.62 2.60 -8.57
C LEU A 36 -1.66 2.23 -9.70
N PHE A 37 -1.14 3.22 -10.42
CA PHE A 37 -0.19 3.00 -11.49
C PHE A 37 1.16 2.51 -10.97
N THR A 38 1.71 3.13 -9.91
CA THR A 38 2.97 2.67 -9.27
C THR A 38 2.81 1.29 -8.64
N THR A 39 1.66 1.00 -8.05
CA THR A 39 1.34 -0.31 -7.48
C THR A 39 1.29 -1.40 -8.56
N ALA A 40 0.67 -1.13 -9.71
CA ALA A 40 0.69 -2.07 -10.84
C ALA A 40 2.12 -2.34 -11.35
N ILE A 41 2.94 -1.28 -11.50
CA ILE A 41 4.36 -1.42 -11.87
C ILE A 41 5.12 -2.23 -10.81
N ALA A 42 4.81 -2.04 -9.53
CA ALA A 42 5.45 -2.75 -8.43
C ALA A 42 5.23 -4.27 -8.51
N ILE A 43 4.01 -4.73 -8.84
CA ILE A 43 3.73 -6.16 -9.07
C ILE A 43 4.54 -6.69 -10.26
N VAL A 44 4.59 -5.93 -11.36
CA VAL A 44 5.38 -6.31 -12.55
C VAL A 44 6.86 -6.44 -12.21
N ILE A 45 7.42 -5.50 -11.44
CA ILE A 45 8.81 -5.60 -10.95
C ILE A 45 8.99 -6.86 -10.09
N GLY A 46 8.03 -7.16 -9.22
CA GLY A 46 8.01 -8.40 -8.43
C GLY A 46 8.08 -9.65 -9.32
N PHE A 47 7.25 -9.71 -10.35
CA PHE A 47 7.28 -10.81 -11.33
C PHE A 47 8.59 -10.91 -12.10
N ILE A 48 9.14 -9.79 -12.57
CA ILE A 48 10.41 -9.77 -13.32
C ILE A 48 11.55 -10.29 -12.43
N VAL A 49 11.66 -9.79 -11.20
CA VAL A 49 12.72 -10.21 -10.28
C VAL A 49 12.57 -11.68 -9.89
N ALA A 50 11.36 -12.12 -9.57
CA ALA A 50 11.09 -13.51 -9.23
C ALA A 50 11.25 -14.45 -10.47
N GLY A 51 10.91 -13.96 -11.67
CA GLY A 51 11.12 -14.69 -12.93
C GLY A 51 12.60 -14.82 -13.35
N ILE A 52 13.49 -13.95 -12.83
CA ILE A 52 14.94 -14.05 -13.06
C ILE A 52 15.60 -14.96 -12.00
N ILE A 53 15.22 -14.80 -10.75
CA ILE A 53 15.84 -15.52 -9.61
C ILE A 53 15.24 -16.92 -9.45
N HIS A 54 14.00 -17.12 -9.92
CA HIS A 54 13.24 -18.37 -9.79
C HIS A 54 13.19 -18.87 -8.33
N PRO A 55 12.65 -18.10 -7.38
CA PRO A 55 12.54 -18.53 -6.00
C PRO A 55 11.62 -19.75 -5.92
N GLY A 56 12.00 -20.74 -5.10
CA GLY A 56 11.22 -21.96 -4.89
C GLY A 56 11.62 -23.15 -5.74
N ILE A 57 12.45 -22.98 -6.77
CA ILE A 57 12.95 -24.12 -7.56
C ILE A 57 13.79 -25.05 -6.66
N GLY A 58 13.49 -26.34 -6.77
CA GLY A 58 14.15 -27.39 -5.98
C GLY A 58 13.46 -27.68 -4.62
N LEU A 59 12.35 -27.02 -4.34
CA LEU A 59 11.43 -27.38 -3.29
C LEU A 59 10.14 -27.88 -3.94
N GLU A 60 9.99 -29.19 -4.04
CA GLU A 60 8.77 -29.82 -4.57
C GLU A 60 7.84 -30.13 -3.42
N MET A 61 6.74 -29.43 -3.31
CA MET A 61 5.67 -29.77 -2.39
C MET A 61 4.52 -30.38 -3.17
N THR A 62 4.09 -31.57 -2.75
CA THR A 62 2.86 -32.14 -3.27
C THR A 62 1.68 -31.37 -2.68
N ALA A 63 0.90 -30.71 -3.53
CA ALA A 63 -0.39 -30.22 -3.12
C ALA A 63 -1.23 -31.42 -2.65
N GLY A 64 -1.73 -31.36 -1.42
CA GLY A 64 -2.68 -32.38 -0.92
C GLY A 64 -3.83 -32.57 -1.91
N ASP A 65 -4.44 -33.75 -1.94
CA ASP A 65 -5.42 -34.17 -2.96
C ASP A 65 -6.28 -33.02 -3.51
N ALA A 66 -6.16 -32.82 -4.84
CA ALA A 66 -7.01 -32.00 -5.66
C ALA A 66 -6.90 -30.45 -5.52
N VAL A 67 -5.69 -29.88 -5.68
CA VAL A 67 -5.66 -28.52 -6.24
C VAL A 67 -5.96 -28.64 -7.75
N LYS A 68 -7.24 -28.75 -8.10
CA LYS A 68 -7.68 -28.45 -9.46
C LYS A 68 -7.43 -26.95 -9.64
N VAL A 69 -6.37 -26.60 -10.36
CA VAL A 69 -6.17 -25.23 -10.85
C VAL A 69 -7.47 -24.83 -11.56
N LYS A 70 -8.29 -24.02 -10.90
CA LYS A 70 -9.49 -23.49 -11.53
C LYS A 70 -9.04 -22.67 -12.72
N GLU A 71 -9.61 -22.92 -13.89
CA GLU A 71 -9.42 -22.01 -15.02
C GLU A 71 -9.66 -20.59 -14.54
N ALA A 72 -8.68 -19.72 -14.76
CA ALA A 72 -8.80 -18.32 -14.34
C ALA A 72 -10.05 -17.72 -15.02
N PRO A 73 -10.97 -17.10 -14.27
CA PRO A 73 -12.12 -16.44 -14.86
C PRO A 73 -11.65 -15.37 -15.86
N SER A 74 -12.40 -15.15 -16.92
CA SER A 74 -12.06 -14.10 -17.87
C SER A 74 -12.06 -12.73 -17.19
N ILE A 75 -11.22 -11.81 -17.65
CA ILE A 75 -11.13 -10.43 -17.10
C ILE A 75 -12.52 -9.80 -17.02
N MET A 76 -13.37 -10.01 -18.03
CA MET A 76 -14.74 -9.48 -18.06
C MET A 76 -15.60 -10.09 -16.94
N GLN A 77 -15.49 -11.39 -16.67
CA GLN A 77 -16.21 -12.03 -15.57
C GLN A 77 -15.79 -11.47 -14.21
N VAL A 78 -14.50 -11.18 -14.03
CA VAL A 78 -13.99 -10.57 -12.79
C VAL A 78 -14.52 -9.14 -12.65
N LEU A 79 -14.46 -8.33 -13.70
CA LEU A 79 -14.99 -6.96 -13.68
C LEU A 79 -16.48 -6.90 -13.33
N VAL A 80 -17.28 -7.81 -13.89
CA VAL A 80 -18.70 -7.93 -13.55
C VAL A 80 -18.90 -8.41 -12.11
N ALA A 81 -18.13 -9.40 -11.67
CA ALA A 81 -18.19 -9.95 -10.32
C ALA A 81 -17.74 -8.96 -9.24
N MET A 82 -16.98 -7.90 -9.60
CA MET A 82 -16.59 -6.84 -8.66
C MET A 82 -17.77 -6.08 -8.06
N VAL A 83 -18.92 -6.00 -8.80
CA VAL A 83 -20.12 -5.33 -8.27
C VAL A 83 -20.98 -6.37 -7.57
N PRO A 84 -21.14 -6.33 -6.24
CA PRO A 84 -21.90 -7.35 -5.52
C PRO A 84 -23.39 -7.23 -5.80
N THR A 85 -24.03 -8.34 -6.13
CA THR A 85 -25.50 -8.42 -6.17
C THR A 85 -26.11 -8.34 -4.77
N ASN A 86 -25.37 -8.86 -3.77
CA ASN A 86 -25.72 -8.77 -2.36
C ASN A 86 -24.43 -8.60 -1.53
N PRO A 87 -24.16 -7.39 -0.99
CA PRO A 87 -22.93 -7.11 -0.23
C PRO A 87 -22.81 -7.98 1.02
N VAL A 88 -23.91 -8.27 1.71
CA VAL A 88 -23.90 -9.10 2.92
C VAL A 88 -23.53 -10.55 2.60
N ALA A 89 -24.01 -11.07 1.50
CA ALA A 89 -23.64 -12.40 1.01
C ALA A 89 -22.14 -12.45 0.64
N SER A 90 -21.60 -11.40 0.02
CA SER A 90 -20.16 -11.29 -0.27
C SER A 90 -19.32 -11.25 1.00
N MET A 91 -19.76 -10.51 2.02
CA MET A 91 -19.11 -10.49 3.33
C MET A 91 -19.12 -11.85 4.02
N ALA A 92 -20.25 -12.58 3.97
CA ALA A 92 -20.37 -13.90 4.55
C ALA A 92 -19.49 -14.96 3.86
N LYS A 93 -19.28 -14.82 2.55
CA LYS A 93 -18.39 -15.69 1.75
C LYS A 93 -16.93 -15.23 1.76
N ALA A 94 -16.64 -14.07 2.34
CA ALA A 94 -15.35 -13.41 2.27
C ALA A 94 -14.86 -13.14 0.83
N ASP A 95 -15.79 -12.81 -0.09
CA ASP A 95 -15.48 -12.40 -1.45
C ASP A 95 -14.97 -10.95 -1.45
N ILE A 96 -13.67 -10.78 -1.36
CA ILE A 96 -13.05 -9.50 -0.99
C ILE A 96 -13.22 -8.42 -2.07
N LEU A 97 -13.11 -8.77 -3.35
CA LEU A 97 -13.24 -7.80 -4.44
C LEU A 97 -14.57 -7.05 -4.42
N PRO A 98 -15.74 -7.75 -4.35
CA PRO A 98 -17.03 -7.10 -4.15
C PRO A 98 -17.12 -6.29 -2.85
N ILE A 99 -16.48 -6.75 -1.75
CA ILE A 99 -16.46 -6.01 -0.48
C ILE A 99 -15.73 -4.70 -0.63
N ILE A 100 -14.57 -4.68 -1.33
CA ILE A 100 -13.81 -3.46 -1.62
C ILE A 100 -14.68 -2.45 -2.35
N ILE A 101 -15.30 -2.86 -3.45
CA ILE A 101 -16.15 -1.96 -4.25
C ILE A 101 -17.32 -1.43 -3.44
N PHE A 102 -17.98 -2.28 -2.66
CA PHE A 102 -19.07 -1.85 -1.79
C PHE A 102 -18.59 -0.86 -0.72
N ALA A 103 -17.44 -1.09 -0.09
CA ALA A 103 -16.87 -0.17 0.89
C ALA A 103 -16.56 1.21 0.29
N LEU A 104 -16.03 1.26 -0.94
CA LEU A 104 -15.80 2.52 -1.65
C LEU A 104 -17.11 3.28 -1.88
N PHE A 105 -18.17 2.60 -2.33
CA PHE A 105 -19.51 3.22 -2.49
C PHE A 105 -20.08 3.72 -1.15
N VAL A 106 -19.93 2.96 -0.07
CA VAL A 106 -20.36 3.39 1.28
C VAL A 106 -19.61 4.64 1.71
N GLY A 107 -18.27 4.68 1.53
CA GLY A 107 -17.46 5.85 1.86
C GLY A 107 -17.87 7.09 1.07
N VAL A 108 -18.10 6.96 -0.24
CA VAL A 108 -18.60 8.05 -1.09
C VAL A 108 -20.00 8.50 -0.63
N GLY A 109 -20.88 7.55 -0.32
CA GLY A 109 -22.23 7.86 0.19
C GLY A 109 -22.20 8.64 1.49
N ILE A 110 -21.34 8.25 2.43
CA ILE A 110 -21.14 8.97 3.72
C ILE A 110 -20.70 10.41 3.45
N LEU A 111 -19.72 10.61 2.56
CA LEU A 111 -19.25 11.96 2.20
C LEU A 111 -20.33 12.82 1.56
N GLN A 112 -21.19 12.22 0.72
CA GLN A 112 -22.31 12.94 0.07
C GLN A 112 -23.43 13.33 1.04
N VAL A 113 -23.68 12.54 2.08
CA VAL A 113 -24.65 12.88 3.13
C VAL A 113 -24.26 14.18 3.84
N GLY A 114 -22.98 14.34 4.14
CA GLY A 114 -22.45 15.55 4.78
C GLY A 114 -23.00 15.85 6.18
N GLY A 115 -22.46 16.92 6.81
CA GLY A 115 -22.93 17.43 8.09
C GLY A 115 -22.74 16.45 9.27
N LYS A 116 -23.54 16.64 10.33
CA LYS A 116 -23.41 15.88 11.58
C LYS A 116 -23.63 14.35 11.40
N LYS A 117 -24.50 13.96 10.47
CA LYS A 117 -24.80 12.54 10.23
C LYS A 117 -23.62 11.83 9.58
N SER A 118 -22.94 12.49 8.64
CA SER A 118 -21.71 11.98 8.03
C SER A 118 -20.63 11.79 9.08
N GLN A 119 -20.40 12.79 9.94
CA GLN A 119 -19.40 12.73 11.00
C GLN A 119 -19.65 11.55 11.96
N LEU A 120 -20.90 11.34 12.37
CA LEU A 120 -21.26 10.23 13.24
C LEU A 120 -20.89 8.86 12.61
N LEU A 121 -21.14 8.69 11.31
CA LEU A 121 -20.79 7.46 10.61
C LEU A 121 -19.27 7.31 10.45
N ILE A 122 -18.55 8.38 10.16
CA ILE A 122 -17.08 8.39 10.08
C ILE A 122 -16.49 7.95 11.41
N ASP A 123 -16.91 8.56 12.53
CA ASP A 123 -16.45 8.23 13.88
C ASP A 123 -16.76 6.77 14.23
N TRP A 124 -17.90 6.24 13.80
CA TRP A 124 -18.27 4.85 14.02
C TRP A 124 -17.37 3.89 13.24
N PHE A 125 -17.11 4.17 11.94
CA PHE A 125 -16.24 3.33 11.12
C PHE A 125 -14.79 3.38 11.60
N ASP A 126 -14.32 4.54 12.05
CA ASP A 126 -12.99 4.72 12.61
C ASP A 126 -12.80 3.88 13.89
N ALA A 127 -13.75 3.97 14.83
CA ALA A 127 -13.78 3.14 16.03
C ALA A 127 -13.83 1.63 15.71
N ALA A 128 -14.63 1.24 14.72
CA ALA A 128 -14.73 -0.17 14.29
C ALA A 128 -13.42 -0.67 13.64
N ALA A 129 -12.73 0.19 12.87
CA ALA A 129 -11.41 -0.11 12.34
C ALA A 129 -10.37 -0.25 13.46
N GLU A 130 -10.35 0.65 14.45
CA GLU A 130 -9.47 0.54 15.62
C GLU A 130 -9.65 -0.77 16.39
N VAL A 131 -10.90 -1.18 16.62
CA VAL A 131 -11.21 -2.47 17.26
C VAL A 131 -10.64 -3.63 16.44
N SER A 132 -10.82 -3.58 15.10
CA SER A 132 -10.29 -4.60 14.20
C SER A 132 -8.75 -4.68 14.25
N TYR A 133 -8.06 -3.53 14.32
CA TYR A 133 -6.61 -3.46 14.50
C TYR A 133 -6.14 -4.03 15.85
N LYS A 134 -6.88 -3.74 16.93
CA LYS A 134 -6.58 -4.33 18.25
C LYS A 134 -6.70 -5.85 18.25
N ILE A 135 -7.74 -6.39 17.59
CA ILE A 135 -7.91 -7.85 17.46
C ILE A 135 -6.74 -8.45 16.68
N ILE A 136 -6.30 -7.84 15.56
CA ILE A 136 -5.12 -8.31 14.83
C ILE A 136 -3.88 -8.27 15.72
N ASN A 137 -3.64 -7.19 16.44
CA ASN A 137 -2.49 -7.08 17.32
C ASN A 137 -2.48 -8.16 18.41
N MET A 138 -3.65 -8.51 18.97
CA MET A 138 -3.77 -9.63 19.91
C MET A 138 -3.40 -10.97 19.25
N VAL A 139 -3.89 -11.23 18.04
CA VAL A 139 -3.56 -12.45 17.29
C VAL A 139 -2.07 -12.49 16.93
N MET A 140 -1.48 -11.36 16.54
CA MET A 140 -0.06 -11.25 16.17
C MET A 140 0.89 -11.49 17.36
N GLN A 141 0.45 -11.37 18.60
CA GLN A 141 1.25 -11.79 19.77
C GLN A 141 1.52 -13.30 19.77
N PHE A 142 0.63 -14.09 19.18
CA PHE A 142 0.80 -15.53 19.01
C PHE A 142 1.55 -15.91 17.72
N ALA A 143 1.91 -14.94 16.88
CA ALA A 143 2.58 -15.19 15.61
C ALA A 143 3.87 -16.02 15.75
N PRO A 144 4.76 -15.83 16.74
CA PRO A 144 5.96 -16.65 16.89
C PRO A 144 5.64 -18.15 17.07
N ILE A 145 4.59 -18.45 17.86
CA ILE A 145 4.13 -19.83 18.06
C ILE A 145 3.51 -20.39 16.79
N GLY A 146 2.65 -19.59 16.13
CA GLY A 146 2.02 -19.95 14.85
C GLY A 146 3.05 -20.22 13.76
N VAL A 147 4.05 -19.35 13.62
CA VAL A 147 5.16 -19.51 12.65
C VAL A 147 5.95 -20.78 12.94
N PHE A 148 6.30 -21.03 14.21
CA PHE A 148 7.00 -22.27 14.59
C PHE A 148 6.18 -23.51 14.22
N CYS A 149 4.89 -23.54 14.57
CA CYS A 149 4.00 -24.67 14.26
C CYS A 149 3.79 -24.87 12.76
N LEU A 150 3.83 -23.82 11.95
CA LEU A 150 3.67 -23.90 10.50
C LEU A 150 4.97 -24.36 9.81
N LEU A 151 6.12 -23.88 10.26
CA LEU A 151 7.41 -24.22 9.66
C LEU A 151 7.94 -25.58 10.10
N LEU A 152 7.63 -26.01 11.34
CA LEU A 152 8.14 -27.27 11.89
C LEU A 152 7.81 -28.49 11.02
N PRO A 153 6.58 -28.74 10.58
CA PRO A 153 6.27 -29.86 9.69
C PRO A 153 7.03 -29.75 8.36
N VAL A 154 7.06 -28.57 7.76
CA VAL A 154 7.75 -28.33 6.48
C VAL A 154 9.24 -28.64 6.57
N VAL A 155 9.90 -28.18 7.63
CA VAL A 155 11.34 -28.46 7.86
C VAL A 155 11.56 -29.91 8.25
N ALA A 156 10.64 -30.53 9.00
CA ALA A 156 10.74 -31.93 9.38
C ALA A 156 10.63 -32.88 8.17
N GLU A 157 9.73 -32.56 7.22
CA GLU A 157 9.51 -33.36 6.01
C GLU A 157 10.56 -33.13 4.94
N ASN A 158 10.96 -31.87 4.71
CA ASN A 158 11.83 -31.47 3.60
C ASN A 158 13.28 -31.18 4.03
N GLY A 159 13.55 -31.20 5.34
CA GLY A 159 14.86 -30.88 5.91
C GLY A 159 15.23 -29.39 5.82
N PRO A 160 16.46 -29.01 6.23
CA PRO A 160 16.90 -27.61 6.23
C PRO A 160 17.07 -26.99 4.83
N LYS A 161 16.94 -27.81 3.78
CA LYS A 161 17.00 -27.33 2.38
C LYS A 161 15.90 -26.32 2.04
N VAL A 162 14.79 -26.32 2.81
CA VAL A 162 13.70 -25.34 2.67
C VAL A 162 14.14 -23.89 2.94
N LEU A 163 15.19 -23.70 3.74
CA LEU A 163 15.64 -22.37 4.12
C LEU A 163 16.24 -21.58 2.95
N LEU A 164 16.86 -22.26 1.98
CA LEU A 164 17.47 -21.59 0.82
C LEU A 164 16.42 -20.96 -0.14
N PRO A 165 15.34 -21.66 -0.54
CA PRO A 165 14.23 -21.05 -1.26
C PRO A 165 13.59 -19.86 -0.52
N LEU A 166 13.42 -19.95 0.81
CA LEU A 166 12.89 -18.84 1.59
C LEU A 166 13.85 -17.63 1.60
N LEU A 167 15.15 -17.86 1.68
CA LEU A 167 16.15 -16.82 1.55
C LEU A 167 16.11 -16.15 0.16
N SER A 168 15.87 -16.93 -0.89
CA SER A 168 15.71 -16.38 -2.26
C SER A 168 14.48 -15.48 -2.38
N VAL A 169 13.38 -15.77 -1.68
CA VAL A 169 12.21 -14.87 -1.61
C VAL A 169 12.57 -13.54 -0.94
N ILE A 170 13.33 -13.60 0.17
CA ILE A 170 13.81 -12.37 0.85
C ILE A 170 14.71 -11.56 -0.09
N ALA A 171 15.61 -12.23 -0.82
CA ALA A 171 16.47 -11.57 -1.80
C ALA A 171 15.66 -10.94 -2.95
N CYS A 172 14.63 -11.63 -3.47
CA CYS A 172 13.73 -11.09 -4.48
C CYS A 172 13.00 -9.84 -3.96
N MET A 173 12.51 -9.89 -2.72
CA MET A 173 11.81 -8.76 -2.11
C MET A 173 12.74 -7.56 -1.91
N ALA A 174 13.95 -7.78 -1.39
CA ALA A 174 14.96 -6.73 -1.22
C ALA A 174 15.35 -6.10 -2.57
N LEU A 175 15.66 -6.93 -3.57
CA LEU A 175 16.05 -6.48 -4.90
C LEU A 175 14.90 -5.73 -5.61
N GLY A 176 13.69 -6.28 -5.57
CA GLY A 176 12.50 -5.64 -6.13
C GLY A 176 12.21 -4.28 -5.49
N SER A 177 12.37 -4.18 -4.16
CA SER A 177 12.23 -2.93 -3.42
C SER A 177 13.27 -1.88 -3.85
N VAL A 178 14.52 -2.27 -4.00
CA VAL A 178 15.59 -1.37 -4.46
C VAL A 178 15.35 -0.94 -5.90
N ILE A 179 15.00 -1.86 -6.81
CA ILE A 179 14.69 -1.55 -8.21
C ILE A 179 13.51 -0.56 -8.27
N HIS A 180 12.44 -0.80 -7.52
CA HIS A 180 11.28 0.08 -7.49
C HIS A 180 11.64 1.48 -6.97
N ALA A 181 12.38 1.56 -5.85
CA ALA A 181 12.83 2.82 -5.30
C ALA A 181 13.73 3.61 -6.28
N VAL A 182 14.69 2.93 -6.92
CA VAL A 182 15.63 3.58 -7.85
C VAL A 182 14.97 3.91 -9.18
N ALA A 183 14.17 3.02 -9.76
CA ALA A 183 13.57 3.26 -11.07
C ALA A 183 12.32 4.16 -10.96
N VAL A 184 11.39 3.86 -10.05
CA VAL A 184 10.08 4.54 -10.00
C VAL A 184 10.17 5.81 -9.16
N TYR A 185 10.53 5.71 -7.87
CA TYR A 185 10.53 6.88 -7.00
C TYR A 185 11.61 7.92 -7.35
N SER A 186 12.79 7.48 -7.82
CA SER A 186 13.80 8.42 -8.30
C SER A 186 13.36 9.16 -9.56
N SER A 187 12.65 8.45 -10.46
CA SER A 187 12.07 9.06 -11.66
C SER A 187 10.99 10.07 -11.29
N MET A 188 10.10 9.72 -10.37
CA MET A 188 9.08 10.64 -9.86
C MET A 188 9.71 11.89 -9.23
N ALA A 189 10.69 11.70 -8.35
CA ALA A 189 11.39 12.80 -7.69
C ALA A 189 12.11 13.71 -8.69
N ARG A 190 12.72 13.14 -9.74
CA ARG A 190 13.48 13.89 -10.74
C ARG A 190 12.60 14.58 -11.78
N ILE A 191 11.64 13.84 -12.36
CA ILE A 191 10.85 14.29 -13.52
C ILE A 191 9.71 15.21 -13.05
N TRP A 192 8.99 14.79 -12.00
CA TRP A 192 7.81 15.51 -11.53
C TRP A 192 8.10 16.45 -10.36
N GLY A 193 8.98 16.06 -9.46
CA GLY A 193 9.31 16.84 -8.27
C GLY A 193 10.49 17.78 -8.41
N ASN A 194 11.17 17.80 -9.55
CA ASN A 194 12.40 18.58 -9.81
C ASN A 194 13.41 18.53 -8.65
N THR A 195 13.40 17.42 -7.92
CA THR A 195 14.24 17.16 -6.74
C THR A 195 15.25 16.07 -7.06
N SER A 196 16.51 16.20 -6.57
CA SER A 196 17.47 15.13 -6.78
C SER A 196 17.07 13.89 -5.97
N PRO A 197 17.16 12.68 -6.54
CA PRO A 197 16.85 11.43 -5.84
C PRO A 197 17.61 11.29 -4.51
N LEU A 198 18.88 11.69 -4.49
CA LEU A 198 19.69 11.63 -3.27
C LEU A 198 19.14 12.53 -2.15
N LYS A 199 18.69 13.75 -2.51
CA LYS A 199 18.04 14.66 -1.55
C LYS A 199 16.74 14.06 -1.02
N PHE A 200 15.96 13.44 -1.90
CA PHE A 200 14.72 12.76 -1.53
C PHE A 200 14.96 11.65 -0.51
N PHE A 201 15.80 10.65 -0.83
CA PHE A 201 16.05 9.54 0.08
C PHE A 201 16.75 9.97 1.37
N ARG A 202 17.66 10.97 1.31
CA ARG A 202 18.26 11.54 2.51
C ARG A 202 17.22 12.23 3.40
N GLY A 203 16.26 12.94 2.81
CA GLY A 203 15.14 13.55 3.53
C GLY A 203 14.24 12.52 4.21
N MET A 204 14.04 11.37 3.55
CA MET A 204 13.18 10.30 4.02
C MET A 204 13.86 9.29 4.96
N SER A 205 15.19 9.37 5.15
CA SER A 205 15.98 8.34 5.86
C SER A 205 15.44 7.97 7.24
N GLU A 206 14.97 8.93 8.02
CA GLU A 206 14.40 8.72 9.35
C GLU A 206 13.06 7.95 9.28
N ALA A 207 12.17 8.33 8.37
CA ALA A 207 10.91 7.62 8.15
C ALA A 207 11.16 6.20 7.63
N ILE A 208 12.10 6.03 6.70
CA ILE A 208 12.54 4.72 6.18
C ILE A 208 13.01 3.80 7.31
N LEU A 209 13.86 4.29 8.22
CA LEU A 209 14.38 3.50 9.33
C LEU A 209 13.25 3.08 10.29
N ILE A 210 12.33 3.98 10.60
CA ILE A 210 11.20 3.68 11.48
C ILE A 210 10.24 2.70 10.82
N ALA A 211 9.93 2.87 9.55
CA ALA A 211 9.11 1.93 8.81
C ALA A 211 9.71 0.52 8.77
N PHE A 212 11.02 0.44 8.52
CA PHE A 212 11.76 -0.82 8.48
C PHE A 212 11.71 -1.55 9.82
N THR A 213 11.83 -0.84 10.93
CA THR A 213 11.85 -1.45 12.28
C THR A 213 10.46 -1.77 12.82
N THR A 214 9.48 -0.90 12.56
CA THR A 214 8.12 -1.04 13.12
C THR A 214 7.21 -1.93 12.26
N CYS A 215 7.45 -1.99 10.95
CA CYS A 215 6.55 -2.62 9.97
C CYS A 215 5.11 -2.05 10.02
N SER A 216 4.99 -0.75 10.31
CA SER A 216 3.69 -0.07 10.39
C SER A 216 3.72 1.29 9.71
N SER A 217 2.99 1.41 8.60
CA SER A 217 2.80 2.68 7.91
C SER A 217 2.09 3.70 8.79
N ALA A 218 1.10 3.25 9.58
CA ALA A 218 0.36 4.10 10.50
C ALA A 218 1.26 4.67 11.61
N ALA A 219 2.14 3.86 12.21
CA ALA A 219 3.10 4.32 13.21
C ALA A 219 4.16 5.27 12.63
N THR A 220 4.50 5.11 11.35
CA THR A 220 5.50 5.93 10.66
C THR A 220 4.92 7.25 10.14
N LEU A 221 3.61 7.34 9.96
CA LEU A 221 2.93 8.48 9.33
C LEU A 221 3.31 9.85 9.94
N PRO A 222 3.36 10.05 11.27
CA PRO A 222 3.71 11.36 11.83
C PRO A 222 5.13 11.81 11.43
N ILE A 223 6.09 10.88 11.37
CA ILE A 223 7.47 11.16 11.01
C ILE A 223 7.61 11.37 9.51
N ASN A 224 6.85 10.61 8.70
CA ASN A 224 6.76 10.81 7.27
C ASN A 224 6.24 12.22 6.95
N MET A 225 5.17 12.66 7.62
CA MET A 225 4.63 14.02 7.50
C MET A 225 5.66 15.10 7.90
N LYS A 226 6.36 14.90 9.00
CA LYS A 226 7.43 15.80 9.46
C LYS A 226 8.56 15.89 8.43
N ASN A 227 9.05 14.76 7.94
CA ASN A 227 10.15 14.73 6.97
C ASN A 227 9.76 15.38 5.64
N CYS A 228 8.56 15.11 5.14
CA CYS A 228 8.06 15.75 3.93
C CYS A 228 7.96 17.28 4.08
N HIS A 229 7.48 17.75 5.24
CA HIS A 229 7.35 19.18 5.49
C HIS A 229 8.71 19.86 5.73
N GLU A 230 9.52 19.35 6.67
CA GLU A 230 10.74 20.02 7.14
C GLU A 230 11.95 19.79 6.23
N LYS A 231 12.08 18.58 5.65
CA LYS A 231 13.26 18.20 4.86
C LYS A 231 13.04 18.27 3.35
N LEU A 232 11.81 18.03 2.88
CA LEU A 232 11.47 18.05 1.46
C LEU A 232 10.75 19.34 1.03
N GLY A 233 10.32 20.18 2.00
CA GLY A 233 9.71 21.48 1.70
C GLY A 233 8.24 21.41 1.25
N CYS A 234 7.55 20.29 1.50
CA CYS A 234 6.15 20.13 1.12
C CYS A 234 5.24 20.95 2.05
N SER A 235 4.15 21.50 1.51
CA SER A 235 3.19 22.26 2.31
C SER A 235 2.46 21.36 3.32
N ARG A 236 2.10 21.90 4.49
CA ARG A 236 1.37 21.16 5.52
C ARG A 236 0.00 20.69 5.02
N ASP A 237 -0.69 21.48 4.24
CA ASP A 237 -2.03 21.16 3.73
C ASP A 237 -1.97 19.92 2.81
N ILE A 238 -0.96 19.86 1.93
CA ILE A 238 -0.77 18.71 1.04
C ILE A 238 -0.32 17.48 1.84
N THR A 239 0.66 17.62 2.75
CA THR A 239 1.15 16.50 3.55
C THR A 239 0.09 15.91 4.45
N SER A 240 -0.73 16.75 5.09
CA SER A 240 -1.82 16.32 5.98
C SER A 240 -2.94 15.60 5.24
N PHE A 241 -3.04 15.79 3.93
CA PHE A 241 -4.05 15.16 3.10
C PHE A 241 -3.51 13.93 2.36
N VAL A 242 -2.40 14.06 1.65
CA VAL A 242 -1.90 13.00 0.74
C VAL A 242 -1.25 11.84 1.49
N LEU A 243 -0.50 12.10 2.58
CA LEU A 243 0.18 11.02 3.30
C LEU A 243 -0.75 10.07 4.06
N PRO A 244 -1.79 10.53 4.79
CA PRO A 244 -2.77 9.60 5.35
C PRO A 244 -3.50 8.79 4.28
N LEU A 245 -3.79 9.40 3.12
CA LEU A 245 -4.38 8.72 1.97
C LEU A 245 -3.42 7.65 1.42
N GLY A 246 -2.15 8.00 1.23
CA GLY A 246 -1.10 7.07 0.78
C GLY A 246 -0.95 5.88 1.72
N ALA A 247 -0.92 6.11 3.02
CA ALA A 247 -0.80 5.05 4.02
C ALA A 247 -1.90 3.97 3.96
N THR A 248 -3.00 4.23 3.24
CA THR A 248 -4.13 3.29 3.05
C THR A 248 -4.32 2.83 1.60
N ILE A 249 -3.80 3.55 0.61
CA ILE A 249 -4.02 3.26 -0.81
C ILE A 249 -2.71 2.87 -1.52
N ASN A 250 -1.60 3.49 -1.14
CA ASN A 250 -0.31 3.27 -1.79
C ASN A 250 0.44 2.13 -1.12
N MET A 251 0.34 0.94 -1.68
CA MET A 251 0.92 -0.28 -1.12
C MET A 251 1.89 -0.96 -2.10
N ASP A 252 2.81 -0.18 -2.67
CA ASP A 252 3.77 -0.65 -3.68
C ASP A 252 4.65 -1.79 -3.17
N GLY A 253 5.10 -1.72 -1.91
CA GLY A 253 5.86 -2.80 -1.30
C GLY A 253 5.03 -4.07 -1.11
N THR A 254 3.75 -3.93 -0.75
CA THR A 254 2.81 -5.07 -0.69
C THR A 254 2.56 -5.64 -2.08
N ALA A 255 2.55 -4.80 -3.10
CA ALA A 255 2.41 -5.20 -4.50
C ALA A 255 3.61 -6.02 -5.00
N ILE A 256 4.85 -5.58 -4.74
CA ILE A 256 6.06 -6.36 -5.03
C ILE A 256 5.98 -7.73 -4.34
N TYR A 257 5.60 -7.73 -3.07
CA TYR A 257 5.44 -8.95 -2.28
C TYR A 257 4.42 -9.91 -2.90
N MET A 258 3.26 -9.42 -3.35
CA MET A 258 2.26 -10.26 -4.01
C MET A 258 2.80 -10.88 -5.30
N GLY A 259 3.54 -10.12 -6.12
CA GLY A 259 4.17 -10.62 -7.32
C GLY A 259 5.21 -11.70 -7.04
N VAL A 260 6.12 -11.43 -6.11
CA VAL A 260 7.21 -12.36 -5.73
C VAL A 260 6.66 -13.65 -5.11
N CYS A 261 5.77 -13.52 -4.12
CA CYS A 261 5.25 -14.68 -3.39
C CYS A 261 4.29 -15.54 -4.22
N SER A 262 3.51 -14.94 -5.11
CA SER A 262 2.65 -15.72 -6.02
C SER A 262 3.48 -16.59 -6.96
N LEU A 263 4.58 -16.05 -7.53
CA LEU A 263 5.45 -16.81 -8.40
C LEU A 263 6.26 -17.86 -7.61
N PHE A 264 6.70 -17.51 -6.38
CA PHE A 264 7.35 -18.48 -5.48
C PHE A 264 6.44 -19.67 -5.19
N ILE A 265 5.19 -19.42 -4.81
CA ILE A 265 4.24 -20.50 -4.52
C ILE A 265 3.95 -21.32 -5.78
N ALA A 266 3.77 -20.67 -6.93
CA ALA A 266 3.58 -21.36 -8.20
C ALA A 266 4.77 -22.31 -8.50
N ASN A 267 6.01 -21.84 -8.34
CA ASN A 267 7.21 -22.64 -8.55
C ASN A 267 7.30 -23.83 -7.59
N VAL A 268 6.99 -23.63 -6.30
CA VAL A 268 7.04 -24.69 -5.27
C VAL A 268 6.07 -25.82 -5.57
N TYR A 269 4.91 -25.49 -6.16
CA TYR A 269 3.88 -26.48 -6.51
C TYR A 269 3.93 -26.92 -7.99
N GLY A 270 4.96 -26.52 -8.74
CA GLY A 270 5.10 -26.87 -10.15
C GLY A 270 3.99 -26.34 -11.05
N ILE A 271 3.40 -25.18 -10.70
CA ILE A 271 2.32 -24.56 -11.45
C ILE A 271 2.87 -23.43 -12.31
N ASP A 272 2.71 -23.56 -13.63
CA ASP A 272 3.06 -22.49 -14.57
C ASP A 272 1.94 -21.45 -14.64
N LEU A 273 2.24 -20.21 -14.23
CA LEU A 273 1.29 -19.11 -14.33
C LEU A 273 1.16 -18.64 -15.78
N THR A 274 -0.05 -18.66 -16.29
CA THR A 274 -0.37 -18.08 -17.60
C THR A 274 -0.34 -16.55 -17.54
N MET A 275 -0.15 -15.89 -18.69
CA MET A 275 -0.23 -14.43 -18.81
C MET A 275 -1.57 -13.87 -18.32
N ALA A 276 -2.65 -14.60 -18.50
CA ALA A 276 -3.97 -14.22 -17.98
C ALA A 276 -4.02 -14.24 -16.45
N GLN A 277 -3.43 -15.25 -15.81
CA GLN A 277 -3.31 -15.32 -14.35
C GLN A 277 -2.39 -14.23 -13.80
N MET A 278 -1.26 -13.94 -14.45
CA MET A 278 -0.39 -12.82 -14.07
C MET A 278 -1.14 -11.48 -14.17
N GLY A 279 -1.88 -11.26 -15.25
CA GLY A 279 -2.75 -10.10 -15.41
C GLY A 279 -3.82 -10.00 -14.32
N MET A 280 -4.38 -11.14 -13.90
CA MET A 280 -5.35 -11.22 -12.81
C MET A 280 -4.69 -10.85 -11.46
N ILE A 281 -3.47 -11.33 -11.19
CA ILE A 281 -2.71 -10.97 -9.99
C ILE A 281 -2.43 -9.45 -9.97
N ILE A 282 -2.05 -8.86 -11.11
CA ILE A 282 -1.85 -7.41 -11.20
C ILE A 282 -3.15 -6.67 -10.88
N LEU A 283 -4.26 -7.07 -11.48
CA LEU A 283 -5.55 -6.42 -11.26
C LEU A 283 -6.02 -6.56 -9.79
N THR A 284 -6.08 -7.80 -9.31
CA THR A 284 -6.56 -8.09 -7.95
C THR A 284 -5.62 -7.51 -6.89
N GLY A 285 -4.31 -7.61 -7.09
CA GLY A 285 -3.31 -7.04 -6.20
C GLY A 285 -3.35 -5.51 -6.13
N THR A 286 -3.49 -4.85 -7.28
CA THR A 286 -3.64 -3.38 -7.34
C THR A 286 -4.93 -2.92 -6.65
N LEU A 287 -6.05 -3.61 -6.87
CA LEU A 287 -7.31 -3.27 -6.19
C LEU A 287 -7.28 -3.60 -4.71
N ALA A 288 -6.67 -4.72 -4.33
CA ALA A 288 -6.50 -5.11 -2.94
C ALA A 288 -5.61 -4.12 -2.16
N SER A 289 -4.68 -3.45 -2.84
CA SER A 289 -3.82 -2.44 -2.22
C SER A 289 -4.62 -1.27 -1.63
N ILE A 290 -5.76 -0.91 -2.25
CA ILE A 290 -6.61 0.21 -1.84
C ILE A 290 -7.19 0.03 -0.43
N GLY A 291 -7.11 -1.11 0.20
CA GLY A 291 -7.70 -1.32 1.53
C GLY A 291 -6.80 -2.05 2.48
N THR A 292 -5.53 -2.13 2.14
CA THR A 292 -4.56 -2.78 3.00
C THR A 292 -4.31 -1.89 4.21
N ALA A 293 -4.58 -2.44 5.40
CA ALA A 293 -4.27 -1.74 6.64
C ALA A 293 -2.75 -1.58 6.79
N GLY A 294 -2.30 -0.38 7.20
CA GLY A 294 -0.89 -0.08 7.47
C GLY A 294 -0.37 -0.69 8.78
N VAL A 295 -0.71 -1.96 9.05
CA VAL A 295 -0.35 -2.70 10.27
C VAL A 295 0.42 -3.99 9.92
N PRO A 296 1.27 -4.48 10.83
CA PRO A 296 2.03 -5.72 10.60
C PRO A 296 1.12 -6.92 10.25
N GLY A 297 1.57 -7.73 9.29
CA GLY A 297 0.87 -8.96 8.88
C GLY A 297 -0.30 -8.78 7.90
N ALA A 298 -0.70 -7.54 7.58
CA ALA A 298 -1.77 -7.29 6.62
C ALA A 298 -1.47 -7.86 5.22
N GLY A 299 -0.20 -7.95 4.84
CA GLY A 299 0.22 -8.49 3.55
C GLY A 299 -0.10 -9.96 3.34
N LEU A 300 -0.03 -10.79 4.40
CA LEU A 300 -0.43 -12.20 4.29
C LEU A 300 -1.91 -12.34 3.93
N ILE A 301 -2.75 -11.47 4.47
CA ILE A 301 -4.18 -11.43 4.15
C ILE A 301 -4.37 -11.09 2.67
N MET A 302 -3.66 -10.07 2.17
CA MET A 302 -3.74 -9.67 0.77
C MET A 302 -3.19 -10.74 -0.17
N LEU A 303 -2.09 -11.38 0.20
CA LEU A 303 -1.55 -12.50 -0.56
C LEU A 303 -2.58 -13.65 -0.65
N SER A 304 -3.25 -13.99 0.45
CA SER A 304 -4.27 -15.05 0.43
C SER A 304 -5.39 -14.78 -0.59
N MET A 305 -5.79 -13.51 -0.71
CA MET A 305 -6.80 -13.11 -1.70
C MET A 305 -6.31 -13.28 -3.14
N VAL A 306 -5.08 -12.85 -3.39
CA VAL A 306 -4.47 -12.97 -4.72
C VAL A 306 -4.32 -14.45 -5.10
N LEU A 307 -3.84 -15.30 -4.19
CA LEU A 307 -3.74 -16.74 -4.43
C LEU A 307 -5.09 -17.38 -4.78
N LEU A 308 -6.14 -17.05 -4.01
CA LEU A 308 -7.50 -17.52 -4.28
C LEU A 308 -8.02 -17.06 -5.64
N SER A 309 -7.69 -15.84 -6.06
CA SER A 309 -8.19 -15.28 -7.34
C SER A 309 -7.66 -16.03 -8.57
N VAL A 310 -6.49 -16.66 -8.45
CA VAL A 310 -5.84 -17.40 -9.55
C VAL A 310 -5.80 -18.91 -9.31
N GLY A 311 -6.37 -19.38 -8.19
CA GLY A 311 -6.46 -20.81 -7.87
C GLY A 311 -5.13 -21.42 -7.41
N LEU A 312 -4.21 -20.62 -6.86
CA LEU A 312 -2.97 -21.12 -6.26
C LEU A 312 -3.23 -21.75 -4.89
N PRO A 313 -2.42 -22.76 -4.49
CA PRO A 313 -2.56 -23.44 -3.21
C PRO A 313 -2.37 -22.51 -2.02
N MET A 314 -3.32 -22.54 -1.07
CA MET A 314 -3.26 -21.73 0.14
C MET A 314 -2.24 -22.26 1.16
N GLU A 315 -1.86 -23.52 1.06
CA GLU A 315 -0.84 -24.17 1.89
C GLU A 315 0.53 -23.49 1.73
N GLY A 316 0.84 -22.96 0.54
CA GLY A 316 2.04 -22.18 0.29
C GLY A 316 2.16 -20.89 1.12
N LEU A 317 1.03 -20.38 1.65
CA LEU A 317 1.03 -19.23 2.54
C LEU A 317 1.78 -19.53 3.85
N ALA A 318 1.78 -20.76 4.32
CA ALA A 318 2.50 -21.17 5.52
C ALA A 318 4.01 -20.96 5.41
N LEU A 319 4.59 -21.25 4.22
CA LEU A 319 6.01 -21.01 3.94
C LEU A 319 6.38 -19.54 4.04
N VAL A 320 5.55 -18.70 3.40
CA VAL A 320 5.75 -17.25 3.38
C VAL A 320 5.54 -16.64 4.76
N ALA A 321 4.56 -17.13 5.53
CA ALA A 321 4.26 -16.66 6.87
C ALA A 321 5.47 -16.77 7.82
N GLY A 322 6.32 -17.79 7.62
CA GLY A 322 7.53 -18.00 8.41
C GLY A 322 8.57 -16.88 8.27
N ILE A 323 8.61 -16.22 7.14
CA ILE A 323 9.55 -15.13 6.85
C ILE A 323 8.85 -13.76 6.71
N ASP A 324 7.53 -13.71 6.89
CA ASP A 324 6.71 -12.52 6.63
C ASP A 324 7.20 -11.28 7.37
N ARG A 325 7.72 -11.43 8.60
CA ARG A 325 8.24 -10.29 9.36
C ARG A 325 9.40 -9.59 8.63
N ILE A 326 10.30 -10.34 8.02
CA ILE A 326 11.42 -9.77 7.25
C ILE A 326 10.90 -9.13 5.97
N LEU A 327 9.96 -9.78 5.30
CA LEU A 327 9.34 -9.24 4.09
C LEU A 327 8.57 -7.95 4.38
N ASP A 328 7.93 -7.86 5.56
CA ASP A 328 7.17 -6.69 6.00
C ASP A 328 8.06 -5.47 6.25
N MET A 329 9.30 -5.66 6.70
CA MET A 329 10.27 -4.58 6.82
C MET A 329 10.49 -3.86 5.48
N PHE A 330 10.76 -4.62 4.41
CA PHE A 330 10.92 -4.07 3.05
C PHE A 330 9.61 -3.49 2.52
N ARG A 331 8.52 -4.21 2.68
CA ARG A 331 7.17 -3.85 2.24
C ARG A 331 6.75 -2.48 2.78
N THR A 332 6.83 -2.30 4.10
CA THR A 332 6.46 -1.04 4.76
C THR A 332 7.37 0.11 4.36
N THR A 333 8.67 -0.14 4.23
CA THR A 333 9.62 0.87 3.77
C THR A 333 9.29 1.41 2.39
N VAL A 334 8.96 0.53 1.45
CA VAL A 334 8.57 0.92 0.09
C VAL A 334 7.26 1.70 0.12
N ASN A 335 6.26 1.23 0.86
CA ASN A 335 4.95 1.89 0.96
C ASN A 335 5.09 3.36 1.39
N ILE A 336 5.72 3.62 2.53
CA ILE A 336 5.84 5.00 3.06
C ILE A 336 6.74 5.90 2.20
N THR A 337 7.70 5.31 1.48
CA THR A 337 8.55 6.05 0.56
C THR A 337 7.75 6.46 -0.68
N GLY A 338 6.86 5.60 -1.16
CA GLY A 338 5.93 5.89 -2.24
C GLY A 338 4.91 6.98 -1.88
N ASP A 339 4.41 6.97 -0.64
CA ASP A 339 3.54 8.04 -0.13
C ASP A 339 4.20 9.42 -0.28
N ALA A 340 5.47 9.51 0.12
CA ALA A 340 6.26 10.73 0.00
C ALA A 340 6.60 11.08 -1.46
N ALA A 341 6.86 10.09 -2.32
CA ALA A 341 7.12 10.31 -3.74
C ALA A 341 5.90 10.91 -4.46
N GLY A 342 4.69 10.46 -4.12
CA GLY A 342 3.43 11.01 -4.64
C GLY A 342 3.16 12.47 -4.26
N ILE A 343 3.75 12.96 -3.17
CA ILE A 343 3.64 14.38 -2.76
C ILE A 343 4.61 15.27 -3.54
N ILE A 344 5.82 14.79 -3.80
CA ILE A 344 6.88 15.58 -4.43
C ILE A 344 6.47 16.07 -5.82
N GLU A 345 5.66 15.30 -6.54
CA GLU A 345 5.05 15.75 -7.80
C GLU A 345 4.28 17.08 -7.66
N ARG A 346 3.77 17.35 -6.45
CA ARG A 346 2.96 18.55 -6.17
C ARG A 346 3.76 19.72 -5.67
N CYS A 347 4.93 19.49 -5.09
CA CYS A 347 5.80 20.56 -4.63
C CYS A 347 6.54 21.23 -5.80
N GLY A 348 6.68 20.53 -6.93
CA GLY A 348 7.32 21.07 -8.14
C GLY A 348 6.54 22.18 -8.84
N ASP A 349 5.21 22.21 -8.69
CA ASP A 349 4.33 23.21 -9.34
C ASP A 349 4.12 24.50 -8.53
N ILE A 350 4.60 24.54 -7.29
CA ILE A 350 4.50 25.70 -6.41
C ILE A 350 5.93 26.05 -5.97
N PRO A 351 6.48 27.19 -6.37
CA PRO A 351 7.78 27.64 -5.89
C PRO A 351 7.67 27.88 -4.38
N VAL A 352 8.21 26.93 -3.59
CA VAL A 352 8.25 27.03 -2.13
C VAL A 352 9.52 27.79 -1.76
N TYR A 353 9.38 29.04 -1.41
CA TYR A 353 10.46 29.84 -0.87
C TYR A 353 10.54 29.60 0.64
N THR A 354 11.56 28.89 1.10
CA THR A 354 11.88 28.76 2.50
C THR A 354 12.95 29.79 2.87
N GLY A 355 12.64 30.65 3.79
CA GLY A 355 13.58 31.62 4.32
C GLY A 355 13.55 31.63 5.85
N GLU A 356 14.63 32.09 6.47
CA GLU A 356 14.65 32.32 7.91
C GLU A 356 13.53 33.31 8.28
N ARG A 357 12.90 33.09 9.45
CA ARG A 357 11.78 33.88 9.94
C ARG A 357 12.06 35.39 9.95
N LYS A 358 13.31 35.80 10.24
CA LYS A 358 13.77 37.20 10.20
C LYS A 358 13.76 37.77 8.76
N LEU A 359 14.22 37.01 7.80
CA LEU A 359 14.25 37.41 6.41
C LEU A 359 12.83 37.56 5.83
N LEU A 360 11.93 36.63 6.16
CA LEU A 360 10.53 36.70 5.74
C LEU A 360 9.81 37.91 6.38
N ALA A 361 10.09 38.22 7.65
CA ALA A 361 9.55 39.39 8.31
C ALA A 361 10.03 40.71 7.65
N THR A 362 11.26 40.75 7.20
CA THR A 362 11.81 41.93 6.48
C THR A 362 11.16 42.11 5.11
N LEU A 363 10.85 41.01 4.39
CA LEU A 363 10.19 41.05 3.09
C LEU A 363 8.71 41.43 3.17
N THR A 364 8.03 41.04 4.25
CA THR A 364 6.59 41.27 4.42
C THR A 364 6.26 42.53 5.22
N GLY A 365 7.24 43.11 5.90
CA GLY A 365 7.07 44.30 6.73
C GLY A 365 6.37 44.07 8.06
N TYR A 366 6.07 42.82 8.45
CA TYR A 366 5.50 42.47 9.75
C TYR A 366 6.03 41.15 10.30
N THR A 367 6.01 41.01 11.64
CA THR A 367 6.52 39.82 12.31
C THR A 367 5.55 38.67 12.21
N LEU A 368 5.94 37.60 11.51
CA LEU A 368 5.16 36.36 11.41
C LEU A 368 5.20 35.62 12.75
N THR A 369 4.08 35.60 13.45
CA THR A 369 3.93 34.89 14.74
C THR A 369 3.53 33.43 14.59
N ARG A 370 2.78 33.08 13.55
CA ARG A 370 2.40 31.71 13.17
C ARG A 370 2.15 31.66 11.66
N GLY A 371 2.52 30.54 11.03
CA GLY A 371 1.93 30.11 9.78
C GLY A 371 2.68 30.39 8.50
N VAL A 372 1.99 30.03 7.47
CA VAL A 372 2.41 29.97 6.07
C VAL A 372 2.17 31.31 5.43
N LEU A 373 3.20 31.86 4.76
CA LEU A 373 3.03 32.95 3.82
C LEU A 373 2.59 32.35 2.49
N CYS A 374 1.32 32.53 2.13
CA CYS A 374 0.89 32.32 0.74
C CYS A 374 1.20 33.57 -0.07
N ALA A 375 2.24 33.52 -0.92
CA ALA A 375 2.42 34.50 -1.97
C ALA A 375 1.46 34.18 -3.11
N MET A 376 0.40 34.95 -3.25
CA MET A 376 -0.48 34.91 -4.42
C MET A 376 0.12 35.77 -5.53
N HIS A 377 0.02 35.29 -6.77
CA HIS A 377 0.33 36.09 -7.95
C HIS A 377 -0.59 37.33 -7.93
N ARG A 378 0.01 38.52 -7.85
CA ARG A 378 -0.76 39.75 -7.88
C ARG A 378 -1.36 39.90 -9.27
N PRO A 379 -2.68 39.98 -9.45
CA PRO A 379 -3.23 40.24 -10.75
C PRO A 379 -2.69 41.61 -11.23
N THR A 380 -2.28 41.68 -12.46
CA THR A 380 -1.88 42.94 -13.12
C THR A 380 -2.97 43.99 -12.89
N PRO A 381 -2.64 45.19 -12.35
CA PRO A 381 -3.63 46.22 -12.17
C PRO A 381 -4.26 46.54 -13.55
N LYS A 382 -5.59 46.52 -13.63
CA LYS A 382 -6.27 47.07 -14.79
C LYS A 382 -5.90 48.57 -14.86
N SER A 383 -5.36 48.98 -15.99
CA SER A 383 -5.21 50.40 -16.27
C SER A 383 -6.57 51.08 -16.08
N VAL A 384 -6.62 52.03 -15.15
CA VAL A 384 -7.75 52.91 -15.02
C VAL A 384 -7.62 53.95 -16.17
N GLU A 385 -8.45 53.78 -17.19
CA GLU A 385 -8.72 54.85 -18.15
C GLU A 385 -9.77 55.78 -17.59
#